data_7196164f73cf916c757369d5b3a6ddac
#
_entry.id   7196164f73cf916c757369d5b3a6ddac
#
_cell.length_a   1.000
_cell.length_b   1.000
_cell.length_c   1.000
_cell.angle_alpha   90.00
_cell.angle_beta   90.00
_cell.angle_gamma   90.00
#
_symmetry.space_group_name_H-M   'P 1'
#
loop_
_entity.id
_entity.type
_entity.pdbx_description
1 polymer ?
#
loop_
_entity_poly.entity_id
_entity_poly.type
_entity_poly.pdbx_seq_one_letter_code
_entity_poly.pdbx_strand_id
1 'polypeptide(L)'
;MFRPVPVDKVIGHGELIELGGSIIKVHEHPGHTPGSVSYSMQITENNYLYDVAIVNMGTINPGVSLIENVTHPSVDRDFATTFERQKSMPVDIWVSVHAGFYQLHKKYQPGNVYDPLTFYDPDGFQNTVAKFEKIYLAKRREEVEGLEYQREHTSHSFPGLDNRAEMTHQGSKMPLANQ
;
A
#
# COMPACT_ATOMS: atom_id res chain seq x y z
N MET A 1 16.52 -2.25 -22.82
CA MET A 1 15.83 -3.36 -22.11
C MET A 1 16.86 -4.05 -21.23
N PHE A 2 16.62 -4.15 -19.92
CA PHE A 2 17.54 -4.83 -19.01
C PHE A 2 17.39 -6.34 -19.17
N ARG A 3 18.49 -7.08 -19.04
CA ARG A 3 18.43 -8.55 -19.02
C ARG A 3 17.81 -8.98 -17.69
N PRO A 4 16.87 -9.95 -17.68
CA PRO A 4 16.39 -10.54 -16.44
C PRO A 4 17.54 -11.14 -15.66
N VAL A 5 17.58 -10.90 -14.36
CA VAL A 5 18.52 -11.57 -13.45
C VAL A 5 17.81 -12.82 -12.91
N PRO A 6 18.44 -13.99 -12.90
CA PRO A 6 17.86 -15.17 -12.28
C PRO A 6 17.62 -14.91 -10.77
N VAL A 7 16.52 -15.42 -10.27
CA VAL A 7 16.16 -15.34 -8.85
C VAL A 7 16.73 -16.59 -8.16
N ASP A 8 17.69 -16.42 -7.26
CA ASP A 8 18.27 -17.52 -6.49
C ASP A 8 17.37 -17.95 -5.33
N LYS A 9 16.72 -16.97 -4.67
CA LYS A 9 15.85 -17.22 -3.52
C LYS A 9 14.72 -16.19 -3.47
N VAL A 10 13.49 -16.66 -3.24
CA VAL A 10 12.35 -15.83 -2.84
C VAL A 10 12.35 -15.75 -1.32
N ILE A 11 12.17 -14.55 -0.78
CA ILE A 11 12.18 -14.27 0.66
C ILE A 11 10.83 -13.70 1.08
N GLY A 12 10.39 -14.04 2.30
CA GLY A 12 9.12 -13.60 2.88
C GLY A 12 9.29 -12.87 4.21
N HIS A 13 8.16 -12.48 4.77
CA HIS A 13 8.11 -11.77 6.05
C HIS A 13 8.74 -12.57 7.19
N GLY A 14 9.65 -11.93 7.92
CA GLY A 14 10.33 -12.52 9.07
C GLY A 14 11.54 -13.38 8.72
N GLU A 15 11.80 -13.67 7.43
CA GLU A 15 12.98 -14.40 7.02
C GLU A 15 14.26 -13.62 7.29
N LEU A 16 15.34 -14.37 7.51
CA LEU A 16 16.67 -13.84 7.76
C LEU A 16 17.55 -14.03 6.51
N ILE A 17 18.30 -12.99 6.18
CA ILE A 17 19.35 -13.01 5.17
C ILE A 17 20.68 -12.89 5.90
N GLU A 18 21.55 -13.87 5.74
CA GLU A 18 22.87 -13.89 6.38
C GLU A 18 23.96 -13.72 5.31
N LEU A 19 24.82 -12.72 5.51
CA LEU A 19 25.95 -12.46 4.64
C LEU A 19 27.12 -11.86 5.44
N GLY A 20 28.27 -12.53 5.39
CA GLY A 20 29.52 -12.01 5.98
C GLY A 20 29.43 -11.70 7.48
N GLY A 21 28.62 -12.46 8.23
CA GLY A 21 28.39 -12.26 9.66
C GLY A 21 27.31 -11.23 10.00
N SER A 22 26.74 -10.58 9.01
CA SER A 22 25.58 -9.70 9.18
C SER A 22 24.28 -10.49 8.99
N ILE A 23 23.30 -10.22 9.84
CA ILE A 23 21.96 -10.83 9.78
C ILE A 23 20.94 -9.70 9.54
N ILE A 24 20.21 -9.81 8.44
CA ILE A 24 19.16 -8.85 8.05
C ILE A 24 17.81 -9.58 8.10
N LYS A 25 16.85 -9.01 8.83
CA LYS A 25 15.48 -9.49 8.87
C LYS A 25 14.63 -8.77 7.83
N VAL A 26 13.83 -9.54 7.10
CA VAL A 26 12.90 -9.04 6.07
C VAL A 26 11.55 -8.72 6.68
N HIS A 27 11.00 -7.57 6.35
CA HIS A 27 9.66 -7.15 6.73
C HIS A 27 8.86 -6.82 5.47
N GLU A 28 7.84 -7.61 5.15
CA GLU A 28 6.90 -7.25 4.10
C GLU A 28 6.06 -6.06 4.57
N HIS A 29 6.11 -4.99 3.79
CA HIS A 29 5.36 -3.76 3.95
C HIS A 29 4.60 -3.44 2.66
N PRO A 30 3.63 -4.30 2.25
CA PRO A 30 2.89 -4.12 1.00
C PRO A 30 1.99 -2.89 1.05
N GLY A 31 1.55 -2.42 -0.12
CA GLY A 31 0.66 -1.27 -0.27
C GLY A 31 1.19 -0.26 -1.28
N HIS A 32 2.39 0.29 -1.07
CA HIS A 32 3.06 1.13 -2.08
C HIS A 32 3.23 0.35 -3.39
N THR A 33 3.70 -0.89 -3.28
CA THR A 33 3.57 -1.96 -4.28
C THR A 33 3.23 -3.26 -3.55
N PRO A 34 2.69 -4.29 -4.24
CA PRO A 34 2.43 -5.59 -3.62
C PRO A 34 3.67 -6.25 -2.99
N GLY A 35 4.85 -6.02 -3.58
CA GLY A 35 6.13 -6.60 -3.15
C GLY A 35 7.01 -5.68 -2.33
N SER A 36 6.48 -4.60 -1.75
CA SER A 36 7.27 -3.68 -0.93
C SER A 36 7.79 -4.36 0.33
N VAL A 37 9.09 -4.19 0.59
CA VAL A 37 9.76 -4.74 1.77
C VAL A 37 10.60 -3.68 2.47
N SER A 38 10.81 -3.88 3.76
CA SER A 38 11.78 -3.16 4.58
C SER A 38 12.73 -4.17 5.22
N TYR A 39 13.84 -3.69 5.73
CA TYR A 39 14.86 -4.53 6.35
C TYR A 39 15.21 -3.98 7.71
N SER A 40 15.50 -4.87 8.67
CA SER A 40 16.10 -4.49 9.95
C SER A 40 17.30 -5.35 10.30
N MET A 41 18.18 -4.80 11.09
CA MET A 41 19.33 -5.49 11.64
C MET A 41 19.67 -4.91 13.00
N GLN A 42 20.40 -5.67 13.81
CA GLN A 42 20.99 -5.17 15.05
C GLN A 42 22.49 -4.92 14.84
N ILE A 43 22.95 -3.78 15.30
CA ILE A 43 24.36 -3.42 15.28
C ILE A 43 24.83 -3.04 16.68
N THR A 44 26.07 -3.37 17.00
CA THR A 44 26.71 -2.92 18.24
C THR A 44 27.74 -1.85 17.93
N GLU A 45 27.60 -0.69 18.55
CA GLU A 45 28.54 0.42 18.46
C GLU A 45 28.82 0.96 19.87
N ASN A 46 30.09 1.09 20.26
CA ASN A 46 30.49 1.55 21.59
C ASN A 46 29.82 0.80 22.75
N ASN A 47 29.65 -0.52 22.65
CA ASN A 47 28.95 -1.41 23.58
C ASN A 47 27.45 -1.18 23.74
N TYR A 48 26.83 -0.41 22.87
CA TYR A 48 25.36 -0.27 22.78
C TYR A 48 24.83 -1.05 21.57
N LEU A 49 23.73 -1.74 21.79
CA LEU A 49 23.00 -2.45 20.73
C LEU A 49 21.92 -1.54 20.18
N TYR A 50 21.91 -1.34 18.87
CA TYR A 50 20.94 -0.52 18.15
C TYR A 50 20.11 -1.35 17.18
N ASP A 51 18.81 -1.09 17.16
CA ASP A 51 17.89 -1.58 16.13
C ASP A 51 17.92 -0.63 14.93
N VAL A 52 18.44 -1.10 13.81
CA VAL A 52 18.63 -0.33 12.57
C VAL A 52 17.64 -0.78 11.53
N ALA A 53 16.95 0.17 10.87
CA ALA A 53 15.99 -0.14 9.84
C ALA A 53 16.23 0.62 8.52
N ILE A 54 16.07 -0.11 7.40
CA ILE A 54 15.96 0.45 6.04
C ILE A 54 14.50 0.32 5.65
N VAL A 55 13.75 1.41 5.65
CA VAL A 55 12.29 1.37 5.62
C VAL A 55 11.73 1.83 4.27
N ASN A 56 10.83 1.01 3.71
CA ASN A 56 9.93 1.42 2.65
C ASN A 56 8.65 1.96 3.30
N MET A 57 8.47 3.29 3.23
CA MET A 57 7.30 3.95 3.83
C MET A 57 6.03 3.68 3.05
N GLY A 58 4.91 3.54 3.76
CA GLY A 58 3.57 3.33 3.21
C GLY A 58 3.02 4.56 2.48
N THR A 59 3.66 4.99 1.40
CA THR A 59 3.22 6.12 0.57
C THR A 59 2.30 5.65 -0.54
N ILE A 60 1.23 6.42 -0.79
CA ILE A 60 0.27 6.14 -1.86
C ILE A 60 0.68 6.91 -3.10
N ASN A 61 0.84 6.21 -4.22
CA ASN A 61 1.14 6.83 -5.51
C ASN A 61 -0.07 7.63 -6.02
N PRO A 62 0.17 8.74 -6.76
CA PRO A 62 -0.92 9.49 -7.40
C PRO A 62 -1.78 8.59 -8.29
N GLY A 63 -3.10 8.75 -8.22
CA GLY A 63 -4.04 7.99 -9.04
C GLY A 63 -4.35 6.58 -8.56
N VAL A 64 -3.72 6.09 -7.48
CA VAL A 64 -4.07 4.79 -6.89
C VAL A 64 -5.37 4.90 -6.11
N SER A 65 -6.38 4.10 -6.47
CA SER A 65 -7.56 3.87 -5.65
C SER A 65 -7.27 2.80 -4.59
N LEU A 66 -7.74 3.00 -3.38
CA LEU A 66 -7.60 2.04 -2.28
C LEU A 66 -8.74 1.02 -2.25
N ILE A 67 -9.94 1.42 -2.64
CA ILE A 67 -11.15 0.60 -2.53
C ILE A 67 -11.47 -0.11 -3.84
N GLU A 68 -11.40 0.59 -4.97
CA GLU A 68 -11.71 0.03 -6.30
C GLU A 68 -10.43 -0.13 -7.13
N ASN A 69 -9.51 -0.98 -6.69
CA ASN A 69 -8.24 -1.22 -7.37
C ASN A 69 -8.23 -2.59 -8.02
N VAL A 70 -8.44 -2.64 -9.34
CA VAL A 70 -8.49 -3.89 -10.12
C VAL A 70 -7.14 -4.57 -10.20
N THR A 71 -6.05 -3.80 -10.27
CA THR A 71 -4.68 -4.33 -10.43
C THR A 71 -4.05 -4.75 -9.12
N HIS A 72 -4.53 -4.22 -7.99
CA HIS A 72 -4.07 -4.54 -6.65
C HIS A 72 -5.28 -4.58 -5.68
N PRO A 73 -6.12 -5.61 -5.75
CA PRO A 73 -7.38 -5.66 -4.98
C PRO A 73 -7.21 -5.68 -3.46
N SER A 74 -6.02 -6.05 -2.97
CA SER A 74 -5.70 -6.08 -1.54
C SER A 74 -5.09 -4.79 -1.01
N VAL A 75 -4.92 -3.74 -1.84
CA VAL A 75 -4.13 -2.55 -1.52
C VAL A 75 -4.54 -1.86 -0.21
N ASP A 76 -5.84 -1.75 0.08
CA ASP A 76 -6.35 -1.17 1.34
C ASP A 76 -5.88 -1.98 2.55
N ARG A 77 -6.10 -3.30 2.54
CA ARG A 77 -5.63 -4.20 3.59
C ARG A 77 -4.11 -4.19 3.73
N ASP A 78 -3.40 -4.12 2.63
CA ASP A 78 -1.94 -4.15 2.58
C ASP A 78 -1.34 -2.90 3.23
N PHE A 79 -1.90 -1.72 2.98
CA PHE A 79 -1.52 -0.49 3.70
C PHE A 79 -1.81 -0.59 5.20
N ALA A 80 -3.00 -1.09 5.59
CA ALA A 80 -3.34 -1.27 7.00
C ALA A 80 -2.33 -2.17 7.71
N THR A 81 -1.99 -3.32 7.09
CA THR A 81 -0.99 -4.27 7.59
C THR A 81 0.39 -3.63 7.71
N THR A 82 0.79 -2.83 6.71
CA THR A 82 2.08 -2.14 6.71
C THR A 82 2.19 -1.15 7.87
N PHE A 83 1.19 -0.32 8.11
CA PHE A 83 1.23 0.63 9.22
C PHE A 83 1.20 -0.06 10.59
N GLU A 84 0.43 -1.14 10.74
CA GLU A 84 0.44 -1.95 11.95
C GLU A 84 1.85 -2.52 12.25
N ARG A 85 2.48 -3.13 11.23
CA ARG A 85 3.83 -3.69 11.34
C ARG A 85 4.87 -2.60 11.62
N GLN A 86 4.85 -1.48 10.91
CA GLN A 86 5.80 -0.39 11.11
C GLN A 86 5.72 0.21 12.52
N LYS A 87 4.51 0.42 13.03
CA LYS A 87 4.32 0.90 14.41
C LYS A 87 4.88 -0.03 15.48
N SER A 88 4.90 -1.33 15.22
CA SER A 88 5.40 -2.34 16.15
C SER A 88 6.90 -2.62 16.05
N MET A 89 7.59 -2.07 15.03
CA MET A 89 9.03 -2.30 14.86
C MET A 89 9.83 -1.53 15.92
N PRO A 90 10.78 -2.20 16.61
CA PRO A 90 11.81 -1.50 17.34
C PRO A 90 12.77 -0.83 16.35
N VAL A 91 12.98 0.48 16.48
CA VAL A 91 13.84 1.25 15.58
C VAL A 91 14.51 2.37 16.34
N ASP A 92 15.83 2.35 16.39
CA ASP A 92 16.66 3.41 16.95
C ASP A 92 17.24 4.30 15.84
N ILE A 93 17.78 3.65 14.81
CA ILE A 93 18.43 4.28 13.67
C ILE A 93 17.67 3.88 12.41
N TRP A 94 17.33 4.84 11.58
CA TRP A 94 16.62 4.52 10.35
C TRP A 94 16.99 5.38 9.16
N VAL A 95 16.87 4.76 8.00
CA VAL A 95 16.94 5.38 6.68
C VAL A 95 15.79 4.89 5.81
N SER A 96 15.53 5.58 4.72
CA SER A 96 14.43 5.24 3.82
C SER A 96 14.85 5.46 2.37
N VAL A 97 14.02 4.98 1.44
CA VAL A 97 14.23 5.09 -0.01
C VAL A 97 14.27 6.54 -0.52
N HIS A 98 13.67 7.47 0.23
CA HIS A 98 13.71 8.90 -0.09
C HIS A 98 14.37 9.70 1.03
N ALA A 99 15.38 10.49 0.66
CA ALA A 99 16.17 11.32 1.59
C ALA A 99 15.31 12.24 2.47
N GLY A 100 14.20 12.75 1.94
CA GLY A 100 13.28 13.64 2.67
C GLY A 100 12.53 12.96 3.81
N PHE A 101 12.30 11.65 3.76
CA PHE A 101 11.53 10.94 4.79
C PHE A 101 12.27 10.91 6.13
N TYR A 102 13.58 10.66 6.11
CA TYR A 102 14.43 10.61 7.30
C TYR A 102 15.31 11.83 7.47
N GLN A 103 15.02 12.91 6.73
CA GLN A 103 15.67 14.21 6.83
C GLN A 103 17.19 14.15 6.59
N LEU A 104 17.64 13.34 5.60
CA LEU A 104 19.07 13.15 5.30
C LEU A 104 19.87 14.46 5.33
N HIS A 105 19.42 15.46 4.55
CA HIS A 105 20.17 16.72 4.38
C HIS A 105 20.14 17.65 5.60
N LYS A 106 19.32 17.36 6.61
CA LYS A 106 19.38 18.05 7.91
C LYS A 106 20.33 17.33 8.86
N LYS A 107 20.36 15.99 8.81
CA LYS A 107 21.15 15.16 9.70
C LYS A 107 22.60 15.04 9.26
N TYR A 108 22.86 15.07 7.94
CA TYR A 108 24.18 14.89 7.37
C TYR A 108 24.50 15.91 6.28
N GLN A 109 25.68 16.49 6.36
CA GLN A 109 26.27 17.38 5.35
C GLN A 109 27.65 16.87 4.94
N PRO A 110 28.08 17.05 3.67
CA PRO A 110 29.43 16.73 3.24
C PRO A 110 30.45 17.43 4.13
N GLY A 111 31.41 16.65 4.66
CA GLY A 111 32.44 17.14 5.57
C GLY A 111 32.13 17.00 7.06
N ASN A 112 30.92 16.51 7.43
CA ASN A 112 30.66 16.15 8.81
C ASN A 112 31.64 15.07 9.29
N VAL A 113 32.07 15.18 10.54
CA VAL A 113 32.83 14.12 11.22
C VAL A 113 31.90 12.92 11.41
N TYR A 114 32.45 11.71 11.35
CA TYR A 114 31.70 10.48 11.62
C TYR A 114 31.08 10.54 13.02
N ASP A 115 29.78 10.32 13.08
CA ASP A 115 29.00 10.16 14.30
C ASP A 115 28.00 9.02 14.09
N PRO A 116 28.12 7.90 14.83
CA PRO A 116 27.23 6.75 14.69
C PRO A 116 25.77 7.09 15.02
N LEU A 117 25.52 8.17 15.76
CA LEU A 117 24.18 8.60 16.15
C LEU A 117 23.55 9.62 15.20
N THR A 118 24.21 9.96 14.09
CA THR A 118 23.69 10.92 13.10
C THR A 118 22.26 10.62 12.67
N PHE A 119 21.88 9.34 12.56
CA PHE A 119 20.56 8.90 12.15
C PHE A 119 19.74 8.26 13.29
N TYR A 120 20.17 8.42 14.55
CA TYR A 120 19.39 8.04 15.72
C TYR A 120 18.17 8.95 15.83
N ASP A 121 16.97 8.40 15.60
CA ASP A 121 15.75 9.21 15.57
C ASP A 121 14.50 8.31 15.66
N PRO A 122 14.32 7.59 16.78
CA PRO A 122 13.17 6.70 16.96
C PRO A 122 11.83 7.45 16.88
N ASP A 123 11.76 8.64 17.47
CA ASP A 123 10.56 9.48 17.44
C ASP A 123 10.25 9.96 16.02
N GLY A 124 11.26 10.34 15.24
CA GLY A 124 11.10 10.74 13.84
C GLY A 124 10.59 9.60 12.97
N PHE A 125 11.00 8.36 13.25
CA PHE A 125 10.45 7.17 12.62
C PHE A 125 8.94 7.04 12.89
N GLN A 126 8.54 6.99 14.17
CA GLN A 126 7.15 6.84 14.57
C GLN A 126 6.26 7.98 14.07
N ASN A 127 6.76 9.22 14.13
CA ASN A 127 6.05 10.39 13.61
C ASN A 127 5.85 10.32 12.09
N THR A 128 6.83 9.79 11.35
CA THR A 128 6.74 9.62 9.90
C THR A 128 5.74 8.53 9.53
N VAL A 129 5.74 7.40 10.24
CA VAL A 129 4.74 6.33 10.09
C VAL A 129 3.34 6.88 10.35
N ALA A 130 3.12 7.55 11.47
CA ALA A 130 1.83 8.14 11.83
C ALA A 130 1.34 9.18 10.79
N LYS A 131 2.25 9.98 10.24
CA LYS A 131 1.92 10.93 9.16
C LYS A 131 1.37 10.23 7.93
N PHE A 132 2.03 9.18 7.45
CA PHE A 132 1.59 8.45 6.25
C PHE A 132 0.34 7.62 6.52
N GLU A 133 0.19 7.03 7.71
CA GLU A 133 -1.04 6.37 8.12
C GLU A 133 -2.24 7.33 8.11
N LYS A 134 -2.06 8.55 8.61
CA LYS A 134 -3.11 9.58 8.57
C LYS A 134 -3.54 9.93 7.14
N ILE A 135 -2.59 10.03 6.21
CA ILE A 135 -2.87 10.27 4.79
C ILE A 135 -3.65 9.09 4.19
N TYR A 136 -3.24 7.86 4.48
CA TYR A 136 -3.94 6.65 4.06
C TYR A 136 -5.39 6.63 4.57
N LEU A 137 -5.59 6.83 5.88
CA LEU A 137 -6.93 6.80 6.49
C LEU A 137 -7.84 7.91 5.94
N ALA A 138 -7.31 9.09 5.67
CA ALA A 138 -8.06 10.20 5.08
C ALA A 138 -8.52 9.84 3.66
N LYS A 139 -7.62 9.36 2.81
CA LYS A 139 -7.94 8.93 1.44
C LYS A 139 -8.94 7.78 1.43
N ARG A 140 -8.74 6.77 2.27
CA ARG A 140 -9.67 5.64 2.41
C ARG A 140 -11.08 6.11 2.74
N ARG A 141 -11.21 7.03 3.70
CA ARG A 141 -12.50 7.61 4.09
C ARG A 141 -13.17 8.32 2.92
N GLU A 142 -12.43 9.19 2.23
CA GLU A 142 -12.92 9.93 1.06
C GLU A 142 -13.47 8.98 -0.03
N GLU A 143 -12.75 7.90 -0.33
CA GLU A 143 -13.16 6.92 -1.35
C GLU A 143 -14.41 6.13 -0.92
N VAL A 144 -14.51 5.73 0.35
CA VAL A 144 -15.69 5.01 0.87
C VAL A 144 -16.93 5.91 0.83
N GLU A 145 -16.83 7.14 1.34
CA GLU A 145 -17.91 8.12 1.34
C GLU A 145 -18.38 8.45 -0.10
N GLY A 146 -17.44 8.57 -1.04
CA GLY A 146 -17.74 8.78 -2.46
C GLY A 146 -18.55 7.63 -3.09
N LEU A 147 -18.20 6.39 -2.76
CA LEU A 147 -18.91 5.21 -3.25
C LEU A 147 -20.32 5.07 -2.63
N GLU A 148 -20.48 5.37 -1.36
CA GLU A 148 -21.78 5.37 -0.70
C GLU A 148 -22.70 6.42 -1.34
N TYR A 149 -22.20 7.63 -1.55
CA TYR A 149 -22.95 8.69 -2.25
C TYR A 149 -23.40 8.27 -3.64
N GLN A 150 -22.52 7.63 -4.43
CA GLN A 150 -22.87 7.15 -5.77
C GLN A 150 -23.95 6.06 -5.73
N ARG A 151 -23.89 5.12 -4.81
CA ARG A 151 -24.89 4.05 -4.65
C ARG A 151 -26.27 4.60 -4.30
N GLU A 152 -26.34 5.57 -3.42
CA GLU A 152 -27.60 6.20 -3.03
C GLU A 152 -28.27 6.94 -4.20
N HIS A 153 -27.47 7.61 -5.06
CA HIS A 153 -28.00 8.43 -6.14
C HIS A 153 -28.22 7.67 -7.46
N THR A 154 -27.55 6.56 -7.69
CA THR A 154 -27.80 5.69 -8.84
C THR A 154 -28.99 4.74 -8.64
N SER A 155 -29.32 4.38 -7.40
CA SER A 155 -30.50 3.54 -7.11
C SER A 155 -31.85 4.24 -7.39
N HIS A 156 -31.86 5.57 -7.52
CA HIS A 156 -33.07 6.36 -7.82
C HIS A 156 -33.28 6.62 -9.32
N SER A 157 -32.47 6.10 -10.20
CA SER A 157 -32.51 6.40 -11.65
C SER A 157 -33.15 5.31 -12.51
N PHE A 158 -33.89 4.35 -11.96
CA PHE A 158 -34.75 3.43 -12.73
C PHE A 158 -36.24 3.76 -12.45
N PRO A 159 -36.89 4.68 -13.22
CA PRO A 159 -38.34 4.68 -13.31
C PRO A 159 -38.75 3.39 -14.01
N GLY A 160 -39.68 2.69 -13.40
CA GLY A 160 -40.14 1.37 -13.89
C GLY A 160 -40.56 1.40 -15.35
N LEU A 161 -40.04 0.46 -16.10
CA LEU A 161 -40.62 0.03 -17.38
C LEU A 161 -41.92 -0.71 -17.05
N ASP A 162 -43.01 0.02 -17.03
CA ASP A 162 -44.36 -0.51 -16.96
C ASP A 162 -44.70 -1.08 -18.34
N ASN A 163 -44.31 -2.34 -18.58
CA ASN A 163 -44.70 -3.09 -19.76
C ASN A 163 -46.09 -3.69 -19.53
N ARG A 164 -47.14 -2.88 -19.59
CA ARG A 164 -48.48 -3.34 -19.94
C ARG A 164 -48.67 -3.18 -21.43
N ALA A 165 -48.26 -4.15 -22.22
CA ALA A 165 -48.76 -4.36 -23.56
C ALA A 165 -50.10 -5.14 -23.45
N GLU A 166 -51.20 -4.43 -23.58
CA GLU A 166 -52.53 -5.02 -23.80
C GLU A 166 -52.52 -5.86 -25.09
N MET A 167 -52.66 -7.17 -24.95
CA MET A 167 -52.97 -8.04 -26.06
C MET A 167 -54.46 -7.93 -26.36
N THR A 168 -54.82 -7.09 -27.32
CA THR A 168 -56.14 -7.16 -27.96
C THR A 168 -56.12 -8.26 -29.01
N HIS A 169 -56.86 -9.35 -28.71
CA HIS A 169 -57.26 -10.34 -29.68
C HIS A 169 -58.18 -9.72 -30.73
N GLN A 170 -57.78 -9.69 -31.99
CA GLN A 170 -58.71 -9.65 -33.12
C GLN A 170 -58.42 -10.82 -34.05
N GLY A 171 -59.36 -11.73 -34.07
CA GLY A 171 -59.39 -12.85 -35.01
C GLY A 171 -59.71 -12.34 -36.41
N SER A 172 -59.07 -12.90 -37.40
CA SER A 172 -59.53 -12.86 -38.77
C SER A 172 -59.19 -14.19 -39.48
N LYS A 173 -60.25 -14.67 -40.10
CA LYS A 173 -60.41 -15.97 -40.77
C LYS A 173 -59.47 -16.14 -41.96
N MET A 174 -59.00 -17.39 -42.15
CA MET A 174 -58.50 -17.88 -43.41
C MET A 174 -59.58 -18.00 -44.48
N PRO A 175 -59.23 -17.92 -45.76
CA PRO A 175 -59.80 -18.77 -46.78
C PRO A 175 -58.74 -19.74 -47.43
N LEU A 176 -59.18 -20.98 -47.60
CA LEU A 176 -58.57 -21.98 -48.44
C LEU A 176 -58.69 -21.64 -49.93
N ALA A 177 -57.64 -21.83 -50.70
CA ALA A 177 -57.76 -22.23 -52.14
C ALA A 177 -56.44 -22.85 -52.63
N ASN A 178 -56.46 -24.08 -52.91
CA ASN A 178 -56.12 -24.83 -54.12
C ASN A 178 -55.14 -24.20 -55.12
N GLN A 179 -54.01 -24.76 -55.32
CA GLN A 179 -53.57 -25.69 -56.35
C GLN A 179 -52.08 -26.04 -56.07
#